data_bb9c830a6e7383198561c5bde31a1de7
#
_entry.id   bb9c830a6e7383198561c5bde31a1de7
#
_cell.length_a   1.000
_cell.length_b   1.000
_cell.length_c   1.000
_cell.angle_alpha   90.00
_cell.angle_beta   90.00
_cell.angle_gamma   90.00
#
_symmetry.space_group_name_H-M   'P 1'
#
loop_
_entity.id
_entity.type
_entity.pdbx_description
1 polymer ?
#
loop_
_entity_poly.entity_id
_entity_poly.type
_entity_poly.pdbx_seq_one_letter_code
_entity_poly.pdbx_strand_id
1 'polypeptide(L)'
;MAATMGSRLLRAVALAAPVLLLPRAVGADPLFTVAPVPADGHGPLLAWEPFETRVEIPLSVVGRLEGTGDYPVDFDRTTGHHTVLDGGPAGNLQLRLGLTLDARRLLAPFALRAEYEHDLVTGVLAGRPELAGDGLPNAEGLSQELRKACGAVSLGSLLHLAGGITTTHWGMGLLENDGAHRPARLADPRGGDRVARVSLASGPITRAGLYAALGYDWVLGDDLLLVGDEARRFFGTFVVGRGRWATAGFHGVWRRQAAAEGDVTETATVDLYGHASVALTELLRLGLELEGALVFGEARSDVRSGRDVLLVGFALRASVEHDGRVGAVLDFLYTSGDDSPDDDHQRMFKPDPNFELGILLFRHVLASHTGRATARTPGLLVRPPEDLKRFPSRGSAENTLAIFPRLWWAATTFLEVYGGPLFAFTAAPLADPDQSRLAGGVARNGFDASPGRYLGTELDVGVCYEGNLSGTRFTLAVEGAALLPGSAFQDRDGVAMDALVGARLIATYLF
;
A
#
# COMPACT_ATOMS: atom_id res chain seq x y z
N MET A 1 19.54 15.24 63.69
CA MET A 1 19.71 15.72 62.32
C MET A 1 19.67 14.54 61.28
N ALA A 2 18.82 13.53 61.57
CA ALA A 2 18.73 12.32 60.72
C ALA A 2 17.28 11.91 60.38
N ALA A 3 16.28 12.76 60.67
CA ALA A 3 14.86 12.44 60.47
C ALA A 3 14.17 13.26 59.36
N THR A 4 14.90 14.12 58.64
CA THR A 4 14.31 15.01 57.62
C THR A 4 14.76 14.67 56.18
N MET A 5 15.61 13.67 55.98
CA MET A 5 16.05 13.24 54.65
C MET A 5 15.20 12.11 54.06
N GLY A 6 14.52 11.31 54.88
CA GLY A 6 13.69 10.19 54.43
C GLY A 6 12.34 10.59 53.79
N SER A 7 11.79 11.75 54.20
CA SER A 7 10.49 12.20 53.71
C SER A 7 10.52 12.92 52.33
N ARG A 8 11.67 13.41 51.92
CA ARG A 8 11.84 14.01 50.58
C ARG A 8 12.12 12.99 49.48
N LEU A 9 12.76 11.88 49.80
CA LEU A 9 12.96 10.79 48.83
C LEU A 9 11.67 10.02 48.55
N LEU A 10 10.82 9.82 49.57
CA LEU A 10 9.52 9.16 49.36
C LEU A 10 8.51 10.07 48.62
N ARG A 11 8.62 11.38 48.70
CA ARG A 11 7.79 12.30 47.91
C ARG A 11 8.28 12.45 46.48
N ALA A 12 9.57 12.26 46.20
CA ALA A 12 10.12 12.26 44.84
C ALA A 12 9.80 10.96 44.09
N VAL A 13 9.73 9.81 44.80
CA VAL A 13 9.33 8.54 44.21
C VAL A 13 7.82 8.45 44.01
N ALA A 14 7.01 9.13 44.85
CA ALA A 14 5.56 9.18 44.69
C ALA A 14 5.08 10.17 43.60
N LEU A 15 5.93 11.09 43.16
CA LEU A 15 5.64 12.05 42.07
C LEU A 15 6.17 11.58 40.71
N ALA A 16 7.01 10.53 40.66
CA ALA A 16 7.48 9.89 39.44
C ALA A 16 6.65 8.67 39.00
N ALA A 17 5.63 8.30 39.76
CA ALA A 17 4.80 7.13 39.48
C ALA A 17 3.44 7.36 38.80
N PRO A 18 3.03 8.53 38.33
CA PRO A 18 1.77 8.64 37.61
C PRO A 18 1.88 9.06 36.15
N VAL A 19 2.99 8.89 35.47
CA VAL A 19 3.07 9.16 34.04
C VAL A 19 3.47 7.90 33.27
N LEU A 20 3.18 6.74 33.82
CA LEU A 20 2.71 5.59 33.05
C LEU A 20 1.20 5.77 32.80
N LEU A 21 0.80 6.92 32.31
CA LEU A 21 -0.32 7.02 31.41
C LEU A 21 0.01 6.07 30.27
N LEU A 22 -0.55 4.86 30.38
CA LEU A 22 -0.83 4.03 29.24
C LEU A 22 -1.14 5.01 28.10
N PRO A 23 -0.42 4.98 26.96
CA PRO A 23 -0.93 5.68 25.82
C PRO A 23 -2.37 5.19 25.72
N ARG A 24 -3.32 6.10 25.81
CA ARG A 24 -4.67 5.81 25.36
C ARG A 24 -4.45 5.13 24.03
N ALA A 25 -4.75 3.84 23.95
CA ALA A 25 -4.88 3.17 22.70
C ALA A 25 -5.90 4.01 21.91
N VAL A 26 -5.41 4.93 21.11
CA VAL A 26 -6.21 5.61 20.10
C VAL A 26 -6.56 4.46 19.18
N GLY A 27 -7.82 4.06 19.26
CA GLY A 27 -8.27 2.80 18.75
C GLY A 27 -8.19 2.73 17.25
N ALA A 28 -7.16 2.10 16.75
CA ALA A 28 -7.34 1.33 15.53
C ALA A 28 -8.33 0.24 15.88
N ASP A 29 -9.47 0.25 15.23
CA ASP A 29 -10.54 -0.71 15.49
C ASP A 29 -10.10 -2.07 14.98
N PRO A 30 -9.98 -3.11 15.84
CA PRO A 30 -9.59 -4.45 15.42
C PRO A 30 -10.60 -5.10 14.46
N LEU A 31 -11.74 -4.47 14.27
CA LEU A 31 -12.82 -5.00 13.46
C LEU A 31 -12.73 -4.57 12.00
N PHE A 32 -12.14 -3.40 11.74
CA PHE A 32 -12.11 -2.81 10.40
C PHE A 32 -10.70 -2.77 9.82
N THR A 33 -9.70 -2.58 10.67
CA THR A 33 -8.29 -2.65 10.28
C THR A 33 -7.52 -3.51 11.27
N VAL A 34 -6.89 -4.57 10.80
CA VAL A 34 -6.14 -5.49 11.67
C VAL A 34 -4.72 -5.01 11.93
N ALA A 35 -4.23 -4.02 11.17
CA ALA A 35 -2.91 -3.45 11.36
C ALA A 35 -2.83 -2.50 12.56
N PRO A 36 -1.69 -2.44 13.25
CA PRO A 36 -1.40 -1.38 14.20
C PRO A 36 -1.22 -0.07 13.43
N VAL A 37 -2.26 0.77 13.43
CA VAL A 37 -2.15 2.11 12.86
C VAL A 37 -1.33 2.96 13.83
N PRO A 38 -0.26 3.64 13.39
CA PRO A 38 0.28 4.76 14.13
C PRO A 38 -0.85 5.77 14.30
N ALA A 39 -1.12 6.16 15.55
CA ALA A 39 -2.07 7.23 15.81
C ALA A 39 -1.48 8.54 15.29
N ASP A 40 -1.75 8.85 14.04
CA ASP A 40 -1.54 10.20 13.53
C ASP A 40 -2.52 11.07 14.29
N GLY A 41 -2.00 11.85 15.24
CA GLY A 41 -2.78 12.59 16.25
C GLY A 41 -3.54 13.78 15.67
N HIS A 42 -4.37 13.54 14.64
CA HIS A 42 -5.20 14.58 14.03
C HIS A 42 -6.57 14.55 14.66
N GLY A 43 -7.00 15.68 15.16
CA GLY A 43 -8.36 15.89 15.60
C GLY A 43 -9.29 15.97 14.39
N PRO A 44 -10.53 15.48 14.50
CA PRO A 44 -11.55 15.63 13.45
C PRO A 44 -11.95 17.10 13.29
N LEU A 45 -12.47 17.46 12.11
CA LEU A 45 -13.02 18.78 11.81
C LEU A 45 -14.06 19.20 12.86
N LEU A 46 -14.87 18.26 13.29
CA LEU A 46 -15.88 18.45 14.32
C LEU A 46 -15.92 17.22 15.22
N ALA A 47 -15.79 17.44 16.52
CA ALA A 47 -16.01 16.40 17.53
C ALA A 47 -17.08 16.88 18.50
N TRP A 48 -18.05 16.01 18.78
CA TRP A 48 -19.15 16.30 19.68
C TRP A 48 -19.47 15.06 20.52
N GLU A 49 -19.67 15.22 21.80
CA GLU A 49 -19.89 14.10 22.73
C GLU A 49 -21.24 14.25 23.47
N PRO A 50 -22.39 14.09 22.78
CA PRO A 50 -23.67 14.09 23.43
C PRO A 50 -23.93 12.72 24.08
N PHE A 51 -24.44 12.71 25.32
CA PHE A 51 -24.89 11.49 26.00
C PHE A 51 -23.89 10.31 25.97
N GLU A 52 -22.59 10.58 26.21
CA GLU A 52 -21.51 9.58 26.13
C GLU A 52 -21.33 8.93 24.74
N THR A 53 -21.84 9.57 23.71
CA THR A 53 -21.64 9.21 22.31
C THR A 53 -20.71 10.23 21.67
N ARG A 54 -19.58 9.77 21.11
CA ARG A 54 -18.64 10.61 20.38
C ARG A 54 -19.04 10.62 18.90
N VAL A 55 -19.22 11.79 18.35
CA VAL A 55 -19.45 12.03 16.93
C VAL A 55 -18.25 12.79 16.38
N GLU A 56 -17.63 12.28 15.34
CA GLU A 56 -16.50 12.90 14.66
C GLU A 56 -16.78 13.02 13.17
N ILE A 57 -16.42 14.16 12.60
CA ILE A 57 -16.51 14.42 11.15
C ILE A 57 -15.10 14.74 10.67
N PRO A 58 -14.28 13.76 10.32
CA PRO A 58 -12.99 13.99 9.67
C PRO A 58 -13.19 14.45 8.24
N LEU A 59 -12.39 15.42 7.82
CA LEU A 59 -12.34 15.91 6.45
C LEU A 59 -10.87 16.02 6.03
N SER A 60 -10.53 15.46 4.88
CA SER A 60 -9.24 15.67 4.25
C SER A 60 -9.37 16.16 2.82
N VAL A 61 -8.49 17.06 2.44
CA VAL A 61 -8.36 17.58 1.07
C VAL A 61 -6.92 17.33 0.64
N VAL A 62 -6.74 16.63 -0.47
CA VAL A 62 -5.42 16.31 -1.03
C VAL A 62 -5.37 16.81 -2.47
N GLY A 63 -4.49 17.76 -2.75
CA GLY A 63 -4.16 18.21 -4.09
C GLY A 63 -2.82 17.59 -4.53
N ARG A 64 -2.77 17.08 -5.75
CA ARG A 64 -1.59 16.47 -6.35
C ARG A 64 -1.30 17.09 -7.69
N LEU A 65 -0.02 17.30 -7.96
CA LEU A 65 0.51 17.66 -9.27
C LEU A 65 1.80 16.87 -9.48
N GLU A 66 1.88 16.14 -10.57
CA GLU A 66 3.04 15.31 -10.88
C GLU A 66 3.32 15.31 -12.37
N GLY A 67 4.55 14.99 -12.76
CA GLY A 67 4.95 14.88 -14.17
C GLY A 67 6.36 14.30 -14.29
N THR A 68 6.62 13.74 -15.46
CA THR A 68 7.91 13.17 -15.84
C THR A 68 8.39 13.76 -17.16
N GLY A 69 9.64 13.53 -17.52
CA GLY A 69 10.08 13.66 -18.90
C GLY A 69 9.42 12.61 -19.79
N ASP A 70 9.53 12.80 -21.10
CA ASP A 70 9.09 11.78 -22.06
C ASP A 70 10.01 10.57 -22.02
N TYR A 71 9.47 9.36 -22.20
CA TYR A 71 10.26 8.14 -22.20
C TYR A 71 9.68 7.06 -23.14
N PRO A 72 10.56 6.21 -23.73
CA PRO A 72 10.13 5.13 -24.60
C PRO A 72 9.48 3.99 -23.76
N VAL A 73 8.44 3.39 -24.29
CA VAL A 73 7.71 2.27 -23.64
C VAL A 73 7.82 0.95 -24.39
N ASP A 74 8.03 0.98 -25.70
CA ASP A 74 8.25 -0.21 -26.52
C ASP A 74 8.95 0.10 -27.85
N PHE A 75 9.34 -0.95 -28.56
CA PHE A 75 9.77 -0.87 -29.96
C PHE A 75 8.63 -1.34 -30.87
N ASP A 76 8.13 -0.45 -31.69
CA ASP A 76 7.13 -0.76 -32.70
C ASP A 76 7.81 -1.27 -34.00
N ARG A 77 7.71 -2.56 -34.24
CA ARG A 77 8.28 -3.20 -35.44
C ARG A 77 7.64 -2.71 -36.74
N THR A 78 6.40 -2.20 -36.70
CA THR A 78 5.70 -1.70 -37.89
C THR A 78 6.27 -0.39 -38.36
N THR A 79 6.58 0.50 -37.45
CA THR A 79 7.14 1.82 -37.74
C THR A 79 8.67 1.83 -37.72
N GLY A 80 9.30 0.86 -37.04
CA GLY A 80 10.73 0.80 -36.80
C GLY A 80 11.23 1.82 -35.76
N HIS A 81 10.32 2.38 -34.96
CA HIS A 81 10.61 3.42 -33.97
C HIS A 81 10.10 3.01 -32.58
N HIS A 82 10.66 3.64 -31.55
CA HIS A 82 10.14 3.53 -30.19
C HIS A 82 8.82 4.30 -30.07
N THR A 83 7.84 3.69 -29.38
CA THR A 83 6.68 4.42 -28.90
C THR A 83 7.10 5.22 -27.68
N VAL A 84 6.91 6.52 -27.72
CA VAL A 84 7.28 7.43 -26.64
C VAL A 84 6.02 7.89 -25.90
N LEU A 85 6.02 7.78 -24.59
CA LEU A 85 4.98 8.32 -23.72
C LEU A 85 5.34 9.76 -23.38
N ASP A 86 4.38 10.68 -23.61
CA ASP A 86 4.46 12.06 -23.18
C ASP A 86 4.21 12.13 -21.66
N GLY A 87 5.26 12.45 -20.92
CA GLY A 87 5.29 12.54 -19.47
C GLY A 87 4.74 13.83 -18.86
N GLY A 88 3.99 14.61 -19.65
CA GLY A 88 3.47 15.94 -19.27
C GLY A 88 2.75 15.96 -17.92
N PRO A 89 2.50 17.15 -17.36
CA PRO A 89 1.96 17.31 -16.01
C PRO A 89 0.54 16.74 -15.90
N ALA A 90 0.28 16.00 -14.83
CA ALA A 90 -1.02 15.53 -14.42
C ALA A 90 -1.34 16.04 -13.01
N GLY A 91 -2.61 16.28 -12.72
CA GLY A 91 -2.99 16.77 -11.41
C GLY A 91 -4.40 16.37 -11.02
N ASN A 92 -4.62 16.12 -9.73
CA ASN A 92 -5.93 15.84 -9.20
C ASN A 92 -6.19 16.51 -7.85
N LEU A 93 -7.45 16.57 -7.50
CA LEU A 93 -7.93 16.99 -6.19
C LEU A 93 -8.81 15.88 -5.63
N GLN A 94 -8.50 15.43 -4.42
CA GLN A 94 -9.29 14.46 -3.66
C GLN A 94 -9.86 15.13 -2.41
N LEU A 95 -11.15 14.94 -2.23
CA LEU A 95 -11.86 15.30 -1.00
C LEU A 95 -12.35 14.02 -0.34
N ARG A 96 -11.94 13.76 0.90
CA ARG A 96 -12.43 12.64 1.70
C ARG A 96 -13.23 13.16 2.88
N LEU A 97 -14.50 12.79 2.92
CA LEU A 97 -15.41 13.13 4.01
C LEU A 97 -15.73 11.88 4.83
N GLY A 98 -15.56 11.98 6.15
CA GLY A 98 -15.89 10.92 7.08
C GLY A 98 -16.98 11.31 8.08
N LEU A 99 -17.59 10.30 8.70
CA LEU A 99 -18.42 10.41 9.88
C LEU A 99 -18.16 9.20 10.75
N THR A 100 -17.80 9.40 12.01
CA THR A 100 -17.65 8.34 13.00
C THR A 100 -18.59 8.57 14.16
N LEU A 101 -19.34 7.53 14.54
CA LEU A 101 -20.18 7.48 15.73
C LEU A 101 -19.61 6.42 16.67
N ASP A 102 -19.29 6.76 17.92
CA ASP A 102 -18.81 5.84 18.95
C ASP A 102 -19.66 6.00 20.23
N ALA A 103 -20.57 5.07 20.43
CA ALA A 103 -21.50 5.05 21.59
C ALA A 103 -21.12 3.90 22.54
N ARG A 104 -20.18 4.15 23.45
CA ARG A 104 -19.58 3.14 24.33
C ARG A 104 -20.47 2.74 25.51
N ARG A 105 -21.44 3.56 25.89
CA ARG A 105 -22.22 3.35 27.14
C ARG A 105 -23.72 3.47 26.97
N LEU A 106 -24.19 3.88 25.78
CA LEU A 106 -25.61 4.11 25.54
C LEU A 106 -26.49 2.88 25.80
N LEU A 107 -25.96 1.68 25.54
CA LEU A 107 -26.64 0.39 25.66
C LEU A 107 -25.82 -0.62 26.46
N ALA A 108 -25.21 -0.19 27.58
CA ALA A 108 -24.39 -1.12 28.39
C ALA A 108 -25.08 -2.48 28.62
N PRO A 109 -24.39 -3.61 28.44
CA PRO A 109 -22.92 -3.77 28.29
C PRO A 109 -22.36 -3.66 26.87
N PHE A 110 -23.16 -3.22 25.91
CA PHE A 110 -22.78 -3.13 24.50
C PHE A 110 -22.21 -1.76 24.17
N ALA A 111 -21.16 -1.76 23.33
CA ALA A 111 -20.66 -0.57 22.65
C ALA A 111 -21.05 -0.65 21.17
N LEU A 112 -21.46 0.47 20.61
CA LEU A 112 -21.81 0.61 19.19
C LEU A 112 -20.83 1.55 18.52
N ARG A 113 -20.40 1.20 17.31
CA ARG A 113 -19.61 2.08 16.43
C ARG A 113 -20.19 2.02 15.03
N ALA A 114 -20.20 3.16 14.35
CA ALA A 114 -20.53 3.26 12.94
C ALA A 114 -19.55 4.20 12.26
N GLU A 115 -19.17 3.85 11.03
CA GLU A 115 -18.26 4.64 10.21
C GLU A 115 -18.86 4.84 8.82
N TYR A 116 -18.71 6.05 8.31
CA TYR A 116 -18.97 6.42 6.93
C TYR A 116 -17.74 7.16 6.39
N GLU A 117 -17.31 6.85 5.18
CA GLU A 117 -16.22 7.54 4.50
C GLU A 117 -16.49 7.54 3.00
N HIS A 118 -16.38 8.72 2.39
CA HIS A 118 -16.65 8.92 0.97
C HIS A 118 -15.56 9.79 0.33
N ASP A 119 -15.03 9.34 -0.80
CA ASP A 119 -14.06 10.07 -1.61
C ASP A 119 -14.73 10.71 -2.82
N LEU A 120 -14.37 11.96 -3.08
CA LEU A 120 -14.63 12.67 -4.33
C LEU A 120 -13.28 13.01 -4.95
N VAL A 121 -13.04 12.57 -6.18
CA VAL A 121 -11.78 12.79 -6.89
C VAL A 121 -12.06 13.45 -8.22
N THR A 122 -11.33 14.51 -8.55
CA THR A 122 -11.42 15.20 -9.84
C THR A 122 -10.03 15.43 -10.42
N GLY A 123 -9.91 15.41 -11.73
CA GLY A 123 -8.64 15.59 -12.45
C GLY A 123 -8.07 14.27 -12.96
N VAL A 124 -6.82 14.32 -13.41
CA VAL A 124 -6.08 13.18 -13.94
C VAL A 124 -5.00 12.77 -12.94
N LEU A 125 -4.97 11.49 -12.56
CA LEU A 125 -3.88 10.91 -11.80
C LEU A 125 -2.72 10.55 -12.74
N ALA A 126 -1.52 10.41 -12.20
CA ALA A 126 -0.35 9.98 -12.96
C ALA A 126 -0.60 8.66 -13.66
N GLY A 127 0.02 8.52 -14.81
CA GLY A 127 -0.19 7.42 -15.72
C GLY A 127 -1.36 7.70 -16.67
N ARG A 128 -1.15 7.44 -17.95
CA ARG A 128 -2.26 7.39 -18.90
C ARG A 128 -2.82 5.99 -18.85
N PRO A 129 -4.11 5.78 -18.54
CA PRO A 129 -4.68 4.45 -18.30
C PRO A 129 -4.53 3.50 -19.47
N GLU A 130 -4.65 4.04 -20.67
CA GLU A 130 -4.45 3.27 -21.88
C GLU A 130 -3.01 2.72 -22.05
N LEU A 131 -2.04 3.26 -21.31
CA LEU A 131 -0.63 2.86 -21.37
C LEU A 131 -0.10 2.31 -20.05
N ALA A 132 -0.54 2.85 -18.93
CA ALA A 132 -0.02 2.49 -17.62
C ALA A 132 -0.75 1.29 -16.99
N GLY A 133 -2.00 1.06 -17.36
CA GLY A 133 -2.79 -0.01 -16.74
C GLY A 133 -2.84 0.10 -15.21
N ASP A 134 -2.72 1.31 -14.67
CA ASP A 134 -2.63 1.60 -13.23
C ASP A 134 -3.91 1.25 -12.46
N GLY A 135 -4.94 0.78 -13.18
CA GLY A 135 -6.21 0.35 -12.60
C GLY A 135 -6.99 1.45 -11.88
N LEU A 136 -6.41 2.65 -11.77
CA LEU A 136 -7.11 3.79 -11.24
C LEU A 136 -8.09 4.29 -12.29
N PRO A 137 -9.36 4.52 -11.92
CA PRO A 137 -10.30 5.08 -12.86
C PRO A 137 -9.75 6.41 -13.36
N ASN A 138 -9.65 6.55 -14.66
CA ASN A 138 -9.46 7.84 -15.27
C ASN A 138 -10.68 8.67 -14.98
N ALA A 139 -10.57 9.48 -13.99
CA ALA A 139 -11.54 10.50 -13.80
C ALA A 139 -11.20 11.70 -14.70
N GLU A 140 -11.44 11.57 -15.99
CA GLU A 140 -11.84 12.75 -16.73
C GLU A 140 -13.18 13.18 -16.15
N GLY A 141 -13.13 14.09 -15.18
CA GLY A 141 -14.32 14.54 -14.48
C GLY A 141 -14.30 14.26 -12.98
N LEU A 142 -15.47 14.12 -12.40
CA LEU A 142 -15.68 13.83 -10.99
C LEU A 142 -15.96 12.34 -10.81
N SER A 143 -15.08 11.62 -10.14
CA SER A 143 -15.36 10.29 -9.63
C SER A 143 -15.71 10.34 -8.15
N GLN A 144 -16.52 9.38 -7.70
CA GLN A 144 -16.93 9.29 -6.31
C GLN A 144 -16.90 7.83 -5.86
N GLU A 145 -16.41 7.63 -4.66
CA GLU A 145 -16.20 6.30 -4.14
C GLU A 145 -16.64 6.19 -2.68
N LEU A 146 -17.59 5.28 -2.40
CA LEU A 146 -17.97 4.94 -1.05
C LEU A 146 -16.90 3.99 -0.48
N ARG A 147 -16.11 4.46 0.48
CA ARG A 147 -15.03 3.68 1.10
C ARG A 147 -15.53 2.91 2.31
N LYS A 148 -16.31 3.57 3.18
CA LYS A 148 -16.86 2.94 4.37
C LYS A 148 -18.32 3.30 4.56
N ALA A 149 -19.13 2.31 4.88
CA ALA A 149 -20.49 2.41 5.39
C ALA A 149 -20.74 1.15 6.24
N CYS A 150 -20.24 1.14 7.47
CA CYS A 150 -20.20 -0.05 8.29
C CYS A 150 -20.53 0.24 9.75
N GLY A 151 -20.88 -0.81 10.47
CA GLY A 151 -21.17 -0.74 11.90
C GLY A 151 -20.63 -1.93 12.66
N ALA A 152 -20.39 -1.74 13.95
CA ALA A 152 -19.93 -2.76 14.86
C ALA A 152 -20.65 -2.71 16.20
N VAL A 153 -20.88 -3.89 16.77
CA VAL A 153 -21.40 -4.09 18.12
C VAL A 153 -20.35 -4.86 18.92
N SER A 154 -19.97 -4.34 20.07
CA SER A 154 -18.96 -4.95 20.93
C SER A 154 -19.54 -5.29 22.30
N LEU A 155 -19.26 -6.49 22.81
CA LEU A 155 -19.53 -6.93 24.18
C LEU A 155 -18.20 -7.00 24.94
N GLY A 156 -17.78 -5.87 25.50
CA GLY A 156 -16.47 -5.72 26.11
C GLY A 156 -15.34 -6.07 25.13
N SER A 157 -14.35 -6.83 25.60
CA SER A 157 -13.29 -7.41 24.76
C SER A 157 -13.60 -8.85 24.32
N LEU A 158 -14.75 -9.38 24.71
CA LEU A 158 -15.06 -10.78 24.51
C LEU A 158 -15.52 -11.08 23.08
N LEU A 159 -16.34 -10.18 22.53
CA LEU A 159 -16.96 -10.40 21.24
C LEU A 159 -17.21 -9.09 20.51
N HIS A 160 -16.85 -9.06 19.24
CA HIS A 160 -17.11 -7.95 18.35
C HIS A 160 -17.73 -8.50 17.07
N LEU A 161 -18.89 -8.00 16.71
CA LEU A 161 -19.56 -8.31 15.45
C LEU A 161 -19.56 -7.03 14.60
N ALA A 162 -19.08 -7.13 13.37
CA ALA A 162 -19.07 -6.00 12.44
C ALA A 162 -19.61 -6.38 11.07
N GLY A 163 -20.19 -5.40 10.36
CA GLY A 163 -20.68 -5.59 9.01
C GLY A 163 -20.90 -4.30 8.26
N GLY A 164 -20.83 -4.39 6.94
CA GLY A 164 -21.00 -3.28 6.02
C GLY A 164 -19.84 -3.14 5.02
N ILE A 165 -19.84 -2.05 4.27
CA ILE A 165 -18.74 -1.69 3.35
C ILE A 165 -17.59 -1.13 4.18
N THR A 166 -16.38 -1.64 3.98
CA THR A 166 -15.17 -1.21 4.68
C THR A 166 -13.95 -1.36 3.80
N THR A 167 -12.88 -0.67 4.17
CA THR A 167 -11.55 -0.87 3.59
C THR A 167 -10.82 -2.00 4.31
N THR A 168 -9.80 -2.57 3.68
CA THR A 168 -8.97 -3.62 4.29
C THR A 168 -7.51 -3.26 4.21
N HIS A 169 -6.79 -3.57 5.29
CA HIS A 169 -5.36 -3.37 5.39
C HIS A 169 -4.75 -4.42 6.31
N TRP A 170 -3.62 -4.99 5.91
CA TRP A 170 -2.86 -5.95 6.71
C TRP A 170 -1.36 -5.62 6.67
N GLY A 171 -0.69 -5.77 7.81
CA GLY A 171 0.76 -5.67 7.93
C GLY A 171 1.34 -4.33 7.47
N MET A 172 2.30 -4.40 6.58
CA MET A 172 2.89 -3.25 5.88
C MET A 172 2.06 -2.82 4.67
N GLY A 173 0.99 -3.53 4.36
CA GLY A 173 0.16 -3.32 3.17
C GLY A 173 0.72 -3.95 1.91
N LEU A 174 1.43 -5.08 2.04
CA LEU A 174 2.04 -5.75 0.90
C LEU A 174 1.00 -6.38 -0.04
N LEU A 175 -0.09 -6.96 0.52
CA LEU A 175 -1.18 -7.55 -0.25
C LEU A 175 -2.53 -6.86 -0.07
N GLU A 176 -2.81 -6.34 1.11
CA GLU A 176 -4.05 -5.63 1.44
C GLU A 176 -3.70 -4.24 1.94
N ASN A 177 -4.08 -3.23 1.18
CA ASN A 177 -3.78 -1.84 1.50
C ASN A 177 -4.99 -0.95 1.26
N ASP A 178 -5.43 -0.25 2.28
CA ASP A 178 -6.59 0.63 2.21
C ASP A 178 -6.29 2.01 1.61
N GLY A 179 -5.05 2.26 1.20
CA GLY A 179 -4.64 3.55 0.64
C GLY A 179 -4.68 4.72 1.65
N ALA A 180 -4.85 4.43 2.94
CA ALA A 180 -4.87 5.44 4.00
C ALA A 180 -3.62 5.41 4.89
N HIS A 181 -2.92 4.28 4.90
CA HIS A 181 -1.69 4.11 5.68
C HIS A 181 -0.50 4.59 4.87
N ARG A 182 -0.02 5.79 5.16
CA ARG A 182 1.18 6.32 4.50
C ARG A 182 2.44 5.72 5.13
N PRO A 183 3.26 5.00 4.38
CA PRO A 183 4.64 4.84 4.76
C PRO A 183 5.28 6.22 4.87
N ALA A 184 6.20 6.39 5.80
CA ALA A 184 6.85 7.68 5.97
C ALA A 184 7.70 8.03 4.75
N ARG A 185 7.37 9.13 4.07
CA ARG A 185 8.15 9.79 3.01
C ARG A 185 8.20 9.03 1.67
N LEU A 186 8.19 9.77 0.59
CA LEU A 186 8.27 9.26 -0.78
C LEU A 186 7.15 8.25 -1.14
N ALA A 187 5.96 8.45 -0.54
CA ALA A 187 4.78 7.65 -0.84
C ALA A 187 3.52 8.51 -0.90
N ASP A 188 2.63 8.15 -1.81
CA ASP A 188 1.35 8.81 -2.03
C ASP A 188 0.28 7.74 -2.33
N PRO A 189 -0.16 6.99 -1.30
CA PRO A 189 -1.16 5.95 -1.47
C PRO A 189 -2.50 6.52 -1.93
N ARG A 190 -3.17 5.81 -2.82
CA ARG A 190 -4.39 6.26 -3.49
C ARG A 190 -5.40 5.12 -3.56
N GLY A 191 -6.71 5.46 -3.53
CA GLY A 191 -7.75 4.46 -3.59
C GLY A 191 -7.68 3.51 -2.39
N GLY A 192 -7.47 2.23 -2.65
CA GLY A 192 -7.30 1.17 -1.66
C GLY A 192 -8.37 0.10 -1.71
N ASP A 193 -8.08 -1.02 -1.10
CA ASP A 193 -8.92 -2.22 -1.08
C ASP A 193 -10.23 -2.00 -0.35
N ARG A 194 -11.33 -2.42 -0.96
CA ARG A 194 -12.69 -2.29 -0.43
C ARG A 194 -13.46 -3.59 -0.52
N VAL A 195 -14.21 -3.84 0.53
CA VAL A 195 -15.04 -5.06 0.65
C VAL A 195 -16.37 -4.75 1.31
N ALA A 196 -17.39 -5.54 0.99
CA ALA A 196 -18.55 -5.69 1.84
C ALA A 196 -18.29 -6.88 2.78
N ARG A 197 -18.15 -6.61 4.08
CA ARG A 197 -17.65 -7.54 5.11
C ARG A 197 -18.71 -7.90 6.12
N VAL A 198 -18.69 -9.15 6.57
CA VAL A 198 -19.24 -9.57 7.85
C VAL A 198 -18.14 -10.26 8.63
N SER A 199 -17.87 -9.83 9.84
CA SER A 199 -16.78 -10.36 10.66
C SER A 199 -17.13 -10.51 12.12
N LEU A 200 -16.50 -11.50 12.75
CA LEU A 200 -16.54 -11.77 14.17
C LEU A 200 -15.12 -11.70 14.71
N ALA A 201 -14.91 -10.95 15.78
CA ALA A 201 -13.62 -10.84 16.43
C ALA A 201 -13.71 -10.96 17.95
N SER A 202 -12.59 -11.28 18.57
CA SER A 202 -12.43 -11.34 20.02
C SER A 202 -11.06 -10.78 20.40
N GLY A 203 -10.98 -10.04 21.48
CA GLY A 203 -9.73 -9.50 22.01
C GLY A 203 -9.81 -8.08 22.55
N PRO A 204 -8.81 -7.67 23.33
CA PRO A 204 -7.64 -8.46 23.76
C PRO A 204 -8.00 -9.55 24.78
N ILE A 205 -7.64 -10.81 24.50
CA ILE A 205 -8.04 -11.96 25.32
C ILE A 205 -7.07 -12.21 26.49
N THR A 206 -5.79 -11.88 26.30
CA THR A 206 -4.73 -12.21 27.26
C THR A 206 -3.94 -10.96 27.66
N ARG A 207 -3.06 -11.09 28.69
CA ARG A 207 -2.10 -10.04 29.04
C ARG A 207 -1.13 -9.72 27.88
N ALA A 208 -0.92 -10.66 26.98
CA ALA A 208 -0.11 -10.45 25.77
C ALA A 208 -0.85 -9.63 24.71
N GLY A 209 -2.15 -9.37 24.87
CA GLY A 209 -2.96 -8.61 23.90
C GLY A 209 -3.24 -9.44 22.65
N LEU A 210 -3.75 -10.66 22.82
CA LEU A 210 -4.15 -11.52 21.71
C LEU A 210 -5.51 -11.07 21.15
N TYR A 211 -5.56 -10.87 19.84
CA TYR A 211 -6.77 -10.66 19.05
C TYR A 211 -6.94 -11.81 18.06
N ALA A 212 -8.17 -12.22 17.83
CA ALA A 212 -8.52 -13.17 16.80
C ALA A 212 -9.75 -12.66 16.04
N ALA A 213 -9.77 -12.84 14.72
CA ALA A 213 -10.90 -12.46 13.88
C ALA A 213 -11.13 -13.50 12.79
N LEU A 214 -12.40 -13.66 12.41
CA LEU A 214 -12.85 -14.43 11.25
C LEU A 214 -13.83 -13.58 10.47
N GLY A 215 -13.84 -13.70 9.15
CA GLY A 215 -14.82 -12.97 8.36
C GLY A 215 -15.00 -13.50 6.96
N TYR A 216 -16.01 -12.94 6.31
CA TYR A 216 -16.36 -13.17 4.94
C TYR A 216 -16.54 -11.85 4.22
N ASP A 217 -15.92 -11.74 3.05
CA ASP A 217 -15.92 -10.54 2.22
C ASP A 217 -16.46 -10.83 0.83
N TRP A 218 -17.25 -9.90 0.33
CA TRP A 218 -17.45 -9.65 -1.10
C TRP A 218 -16.49 -8.54 -1.50
N VAL A 219 -15.55 -8.80 -2.40
CA VAL A 219 -14.59 -7.80 -2.84
C VAL A 219 -15.29 -6.80 -3.75
N LEU A 220 -15.18 -5.52 -3.43
CA LEU A 220 -15.77 -4.43 -4.20
C LEU A 220 -14.74 -3.72 -5.09
N GLY A 221 -13.46 -3.78 -4.71
CA GLY A 221 -12.35 -3.23 -5.46
C GLY A 221 -11.03 -3.57 -4.77
N ASP A 222 -10.12 -4.13 -5.51
CA ASP A 222 -8.71 -4.32 -5.20
C ASP A 222 -7.91 -4.39 -6.51
N ASP A 223 -6.58 -4.50 -6.43
CA ASP A 223 -5.73 -4.54 -7.61
C ASP A 223 -5.90 -5.79 -8.48
N LEU A 224 -6.47 -6.86 -7.94
CA LEU A 224 -6.67 -8.12 -8.64
C LEU A 224 -8.06 -8.23 -9.28
N LEU A 225 -9.02 -7.42 -8.87
CA LEU A 225 -10.39 -7.44 -9.39
C LEU A 225 -10.47 -6.67 -10.71
N LEU A 226 -10.69 -7.37 -11.81
CA LEU A 226 -10.89 -6.76 -13.12
C LEU A 226 -12.36 -6.41 -13.35
N VAL A 227 -12.63 -5.54 -14.30
CA VAL A 227 -14.01 -5.12 -14.65
C VAL A 227 -14.82 -6.32 -15.10
N GLY A 228 -15.94 -6.58 -14.43
CA GLY A 228 -16.83 -7.71 -14.70
C GLY A 228 -16.53 -8.98 -13.87
N ASP A 229 -15.44 -8.99 -13.10
CA ASP A 229 -15.11 -10.09 -12.19
C ASP A 229 -15.93 -10.01 -10.91
N GLU A 230 -16.19 -11.18 -10.30
CA GLU A 230 -16.72 -11.30 -8.95
C GLU A 230 -15.70 -12.03 -8.06
N ALA A 231 -15.35 -11.44 -6.93
CA ALA A 231 -14.45 -12.08 -5.97
C ALA A 231 -15.07 -12.15 -4.56
N ARG A 232 -14.82 -13.27 -3.89
CA ARG A 232 -15.25 -13.56 -2.52
C ARG A 232 -14.08 -14.14 -1.76
N ARG A 233 -14.02 -13.83 -0.45
CA ARG A 233 -12.95 -14.37 0.39
C ARG A 233 -13.43 -14.69 1.81
N PHE A 234 -12.83 -15.73 2.39
CA PHE A 234 -12.87 -15.99 3.82
C PHE A 234 -11.51 -15.65 4.41
N PHE A 235 -11.49 -15.06 5.58
CA PHE A 235 -10.24 -14.77 6.26
C PHE A 235 -10.26 -15.18 7.72
N GLY A 236 -9.07 -15.48 8.23
CA GLY A 236 -8.81 -15.69 9.65
C GLY A 236 -7.55 -14.96 10.05
N THR A 237 -7.59 -14.24 11.18
CA THR A 237 -6.51 -13.38 11.61
C THR A 237 -6.21 -13.57 13.08
N PHE A 238 -4.91 -13.58 13.42
CA PHE A 238 -4.42 -13.55 14.79
C PHE A 238 -3.37 -12.47 14.93
N VAL A 239 -3.48 -11.63 15.97
CA VAL A 239 -2.50 -10.59 16.28
C VAL A 239 -2.18 -10.64 17.77
N VAL A 240 -0.91 -10.60 18.13
CA VAL A 240 -0.41 -10.52 19.49
C VAL A 240 0.48 -9.32 19.70
N GLY A 241 0.42 -8.70 20.87
CA GLY A 241 1.27 -7.57 21.23
C GLY A 241 0.82 -6.22 20.69
N ARG A 242 -0.37 -6.13 20.06
CA ARG A 242 -0.88 -4.87 19.50
C ARG A 242 -0.77 -3.69 20.47
N GLY A 243 -0.21 -2.57 20.02
CA GLY A 243 0.03 -1.38 20.83
C GLY A 243 1.18 -1.49 21.82
N ARG A 244 2.00 -2.53 21.73
CA ARG A 244 3.21 -2.73 22.53
C ARG A 244 4.48 -2.45 21.71
N TRP A 245 5.65 -2.59 22.36
CA TRP A 245 6.94 -2.46 21.71
C TRP A 245 7.17 -3.50 20.58
N ALA A 246 6.43 -4.61 20.61
CA ALA A 246 6.42 -5.61 19.55
C ALA A 246 4.99 -6.09 19.26
N THR A 247 4.73 -6.36 18.00
CA THR A 247 3.50 -6.92 17.47
C THR A 247 3.86 -8.05 16.51
N ALA A 248 3.13 -9.15 16.55
CA ALA A 248 3.22 -10.20 15.55
C ALA A 248 1.80 -10.61 15.12
N GLY A 249 1.64 -10.95 13.87
CA GLY A 249 0.35 -11.32 13.31
C GLY A 249 0.44 -12.39 12.26
N PHE A 250 -0.66 -13.09 12.10
CA PHE A 250 -0.93 -14.07 11.06
C PHE A 250 -2.26 -13.72 10.41
N HIS A 251 -2.29 -13.71 9.08
CA HIS A 251 -3.48 -13.54 8.28
C HIS A 251 -3.58 -14.64 7.24
N GLY A 252 -4.65 -15.42 7.29
CA GLY A 252 -4.95 -16.45 6.31
C GLY A 252 -6.18 -16.06 5.51
N VAL A 253 -6.10 -16.13 4.19
CA VAL A 253 -7.21 -15.80 3.28
C VAL A 253 -7.42 -16.93 2.30
N TRP A 254 -8.65 -17.36 2.11
CA TRP A 254 -9.07 -18.11 0.95
C TRP A 254 -9.89 -17.20 0.04
N ARG A 255 -9.50 -17.09 -1.23
CA ARG A 255 -10.13 -16.23 -2.24
C ARG A 255 -10.60 -17.09 -3.41
N ARG A 256 -11.83 -16.83 -3.87
CA ARG A 256 -12.34 -17.31 -5.14
C ARG A 256 -12.79 -16.13 -5.97
N GLN A 257 -12.24 -16.02 -7.18
CA GLN A 257 -12.58 -14.99 -8.16
C GLN A 257 -13.06 -15.67 -9.43
N ALA A 258 -14.16 -15.20 -9.98
CA ALA A 258 -14.73 -15.63 -11.23
C ALA A 258 -14.72 -14.46 -12.21
N ALA A 259 -14.08 -14.64 -13.36
CA ALA A 259 -14.09 -13.66 -14.43
C ALA A 259 -15.42 -13.72 -15.21
N ALA A 260 -15.77 -12.62 -15.86
CA ALA A 260 -17.00 -12.52 -16.66
C ALA A 260 -17.05 -13.55 -17.80
N GLU A 261 -15.88 -13.97 -18.29
CA GLU A 261 -15.75 -14.97 -19.35
C GLU A 261 -15.82 -16.43 -18.86
N GLY A 262 -15.94 -16.67 -17.56
CA GLY A 262 -16.08 -17.98 -16.97
C GLY A 262 -14.78 -18.55 -16.35
N ASP A 263 -13.65 -17.86 -16.48
CA ASP A 263 -12.40 -18.24 -15.82
C ASP A 263 -12.54 -18.12 -14.30
N VAL A 264 -11.94 -19.06 -13.55
CA VAL A 264 -12.04 -19.08 -12.09
C VAL A 264 -10.64 -19.23 -11.49
N THR A 265 -10.31 -18.32 -10.57
CA THR A 265 -9.09 -18.40 -9.75
C THR A 265 -9.46 -18.69 -8.30
N GLU A 266 -8.89 -19.75 -7.73
CA GLU A 266 -9.03 -20.11 -6.33
C GLU A 266 -7.66 -20.16 -5.68
N THR A 267 -7.45 -19.29 -4.67
CA THR A 267 -6.16 -19.18 -3.98
C THR A 267 -6.33 -19.20 -2.47
N ALA A 268 -5.29 -19.69 -1.80
CA ALA A 268 -5.10 -19.53 -0.38
C ALA A 268 -3.84 -18.67 -0.15
N THR A 269 -3.94 -17.76 0.80
CA THR A 269 -2.84 -16.87 1.22
C THR A 269 -2.50 -17.15 2.67
N VAL A 270 -1.21 -17.21 2.95
CA VAL A 270 -0.64 -17.17 4.30
C VAL A 270 0.25 -15.95 4.37
N ASP A 271 -0.08 -15.04 5.27
CA ASP A 271 0.63 -13.79 5.46
C ASP A 271 1.06 -13.64 6.92
N LEU A 272 2.33 -13.34 7.14
CA LEU A 272 2.95 -13.17 8.43
C LEU A 272 3.48 -11.75 8.56
N TYR A 273 3.10 -11.08 9.63
CA TYR A 273 3.53 -9.73 9.95
C TYR A 273 4.26 -9.67 11.29
N GLY A 274 5.30 -8.86 11.36
CA GLY A 274 6.03 -8.57 12.58
C GLY A 274 6.51 -7.12 12.64
N HIS A 275 6.35 -6.51 13.82
CA HIS A 275 6.85 -5.17 14.10
C HIS A 275 7.49 -5.14 15.48
N ALA A 276 8.62 -4.45 15.60
CA ALA A 276 9.26 -4.16 16.88
C ALA A 276 9.85 -2.74 16.88
N SER A 277 9.68 -2.01 17.99
CA SER A 277 10.28 -0.70 18.20
C SER A 277 10.89 -0.64 19.58
N VAL A 278 12.20 -0.39 19.66
CA VAL A 278 12.98 -0.41 20.91
C VAL A 278 13.72 0.91 21.05
N ALA A 279 13.51 1.60 22.17
CA ALA A 279 14.33 2.72 22.59
C ALA A 279 15.61 2.17 23.25
N LEU A 280 16.76 2.30 22.59
CA LEU A 280 18.06 1.92 23.15
C LEU A 280 18.54 2.94 24.17
N THR A 281 18.26 4.21 23.92
CA THR A 281 18.49 5.33 24.84
C THR A 281 17.28 6.28 24.78
N GLU A 282 17.29 7.35 25.57
CA GLU A 282 16.28 8.39 25.49
C GLU A 282 16.24 9.07 24.10
N LEU A 283 17.37 9.08 23.40
CA LEU A 283 17.54 9.75 22.10
C LEU A 283 17.55 8.78 20.92
N LEU A 284 17.83 7.49 21.13
CA LEU A 284 18.01 6.53 20.04
C LEU A 284 16.95 5.45 20.05
N ARG A 285 16.19 5.38 18.96
CA ARG A 285 15.15 4.37 18.72
C ARG A 285 15.49 3.52 17.50
N LEU A 286 15.31 2.22 17.63
CA LEU A 286 15.38 1.27 16.52
C LEU A 286 13.97 0.76 16.21
N GLY A 287 13.65 0.62 14.94
CA GLY A 287 12.43 0.00 14.44
C GLY A 287 12.76 -1.13 13.47
N LEU A 288 11.97 -2.19 13.52
CA LEU A 288 11.97 -3.28 12.56
C LEU A 288 10.55 -3.65 12.24
N GLU A 289 10.24 -3.75 10.96
CA GLU A 289 8.96 -4.18 10.44
C GLU A 289 9.20 -5.17 9.32
N LEU A 290 8.41 -6.23 9.29
CA LEU A 290 8.53 -7.26 8.26
C LEU A 290 7.16 -7.85 7.93
N GLU A 291 6.96 -8.20 6.67
CA GLU A 291 5.79 -8.90 6.17
C GLU A 291 6.23 -9.94 5.14
N GLY A 292 5.64 -11.13 5.20
CA GLY A 292 5.93 -12.20 4.27
C GLY A 292 4.68 -12.94 3.87
N ALA A 293 4.37 -12.95 2.58
CA ALA A 293 3.17 -13.53 2.02
C ALA A 293 3.48 -14.68 1.05
N LEU A 294 2.74 -15.77 1.18
CA LEU A 294 2.71 -16.91 0.30
C LEU A 294 1.28 -17.08 -0.24
N VAL A 295 1.12 -17.02 -1.55
CA VAL A 295 -0.17 -17.27 -2.22
C VAL A 295 -0.03 -18.54 -3.06
N PHE A 296 -0.95 -19.47 -2.91
CA PHE A 296 -0.95 -20.73 -3.67
C PHE A 296 -2.38 -21.14 -4.03
N GLY A 297 -2.52 -21.86 -5.14
CA GLY A 297 -3.84 -22.30 -5.61
C GLY A 297 -3.85 -22.66 -7.08
N GLU A 298 -4.99 -22.45 -7.71
CA GLU A 298 -5.22 -22.79 -9.12
C GLU A 298 -5.98 -21.68 -9.84
N ALA A 299 -5.61 -21.43 -11.09
CA ALA A 299 -6.40 -20.63 -12.03
C ALA A 299 -6.90 -21.55 -13.15
N ARG A 300 -8.21 -21.59 -13.37
CA ARG A 300 -8.88 -22.45 -14.37
C ARG A 300 -9.51 -21.59 -15.44
N SER A 301 -9.29 -21.96 -16.68
CA SER A 301 -9.93 -21.35 -17.83
C SER A 301 -10.77 -22.38 -18.59
N ASP A 302 -11.89 -21.94 -19.14
CA ASP A 302 -12.74 -22.77 -20.02
C ASP A 302 -11.99 -23.32 -21.25
N VAL A 303 -10.87 -22.72 -21.62
CA VAL A 303 -10.14 -22.95 -22.86
C VAL A 303 -8.82 -23.68 -22.62
N ARG A 304 -8.28 -23.70 -21.42
CA ARG A 304 -6.97 -24.28 -21.06
C ARG A 304 -7.05 -25.17 -19.81
N SER A 305 -6.10 -26.09 -19.71
CA SER A 305 -5.85 -26.81 -18.46
C SER A 305 -5.59 -25.83 -17.32
N GLY A 306 -5.94 -26.22 -16.09
CA GLY A 306 -5.68 -25.43 -14.90
C GLY A 306 -4.21 -25.06 -14.77
N ARG A 307 -3.93 -23.90 -14.18
CA ARG A 307 -2.60 -23.41 -13.89
C ARG A 307 -2.36 -23.42 -12.41
N ASP A 308 -1.18 -23.84 -12.03
CA ASP A 308 -0.73 -23.77 -10.65
C ASP A 308 -0.31 -22.33 -10.31
N VAL A 309 -0.86 -21.81 -9.23
CA VAL A 309 -0.50 -20.49 -8.67
C VAL A 309 0.44 -20.70 -7.50
N LEU A 310 1.62 -20.08 -7.52
CA LEU A 310 2.55 -20.03 -6.39
C LEU A 310 3.33 -18.72 -6.39
N LEU A 311 2.92 -17.78 -5.54
CA LEU A 311 3.46 -16.43 -5.48
C LEU A 311 4.10 -16.21 -4.12
N VAL A 312 5.26 -15.54 -4.09
CA VAL A 312 6.01 -15.25 -2.86
C VAL A 312 6.36 -13.78 -2.81
N GLY A 313 5.98 -13.10 -1.74
CA GLY A 313 6.36 -11.73 -1.43
C GLY A 313 6.99 -11.61 -0.05
N PHE A 314 7.98 -10.74 0.08
CA PHE A 314 8.61 -10.41 1.35
C PHE A 314 9.04 -8.96 1.39
N ALA A 315 8.66 -8.25 2.44
CA ALA A 315 9.05 -6.88 2.70
C ALA A 315 9.70 -6.76 4.08
N LEU A 316 10.72 -5.91 4.19
CA LEU A 316 11.38 -5.59 5.44
C LEU A 316 11.68 -4.09 5.47
N ARG A 317 11.39 -3.46 6.60
CA ARG A 317 11.79 -2.08 6.91
C ARG A 317 12.56 -2.06 8.21
N ALA A 318 13.82 -1.64 8.15
CA ALA A 318 14.63 -1.33 9.33
C ALA A 318 14.79 0.17 9.45
N SER A 319 14.66 0.71 10.65
CA SER A 319 14.79 2.14 10.90
C SER A 319 15.64 2.43 12.12
N VAL A 320 16.35 3.54 12.07
CA VAL A 320 17.05 4.14 13.20
C VAL A 320 16.69 5.61 13.25
N GLU A 321 16.37 6.09 14.44
CA GLU A 321 15.98 7.48 14.70
C GLU A 321 16.77 8.01 15.88
N HIS A 322 17.31 9.21 15.74
CA HIS A 322 18.01 9.92 16.78
C HIS A 322 17.32 11.26 17.11
N ASP A 323 16.90 11.42 18.37
CA ASP A 323 16.27 12.64 18.93
C ASP A 323 15.00 13.12 18.18
N GLY A 324 14.35 12.25 17.40
CA GLY A 324 13.24 12.67 16.53
C GLY A 324 13.63 13.67 15.43
N ARG A 325 14.93 13.88 15.19
CA ARG A 325 15.44 14.91 14.27
C ARG A 325 16.14 14.37 13.05
N VAL A 326 16.77 13.24 13.18
CA VAL A 326 17.49 12.60 12.07
C VAL A 326 17.30 11.09 12.16
N GLY A 327 17.20 10.46 11.01
CA GLY A 327 17.13 9.01 10.98
C GLY A 327 17.46 8.44 9.61
N ALA A 328 17.54 7.12 9.61
CA ALA A 328 17.70 6.33 8.40
C ALA A 328 16.64 5.22 8.37
N VAL A 329 16.23 4.88 7.16
CA VAL A 329 15.30 3.78 6.87
C VAL A 329 15.92 2.94 5.76
N LEU A 330 15.90 1.64 5.92
CA LEU A 330 16.25 0.68 4.88
C LEU A 330 15.02 -0.15 4.57
N ASP A 331 14.48 -0.01 3.37
CA ASP A 331 13.48 -0.92 2.84
C ASP A 331 14.15 -1.97 1.96
N PHE A 332 13.68 -3.20 2.10
CA PHE A 332 13.98 -4.33 1.24
C PHE A 332 12.67 -4.95 0.77
N LEU A 333 12.57 -5.23 -0.52
CA LEU A 333 11.45 -5.94 -1.11
C LEU A 333 11.94 -7.09 -1.98
N TYR A 334 11.29 -8.22 -1.85
CA TYR A 334 11.36 -9.33 -2.80
C TYR A 334 9.95 -9.74 -3.20
N THR A 335 9.70 -9.79 -4.50
CA THR A 335 8.48 -10.34 -5.11
C THR A 335 8.87 -11.33 -6.18
N SER A 336 8.30 -12.54 -6.12
CA SER A 336 8.57 -13.56 -7.14
C SER A 336 8.15 -13.06 -8.53
N GLY A 337 8.87 -13.49 -9.54
CA GLY A 337 8.61 -13.15 -10.93
C GLY A 337 8.17 -14.35 -11.74
N ASP A 338 7.65 -14.09 -12.92
CA ASP A 338 7.28 -15.04 -13.93
C ASP A 338 8.00 -14.71 -15.23
N ASP A 339 8.65 -15.68 -15.85
CA ASP A 339 9.37 -15.52 -17.12
C ASP A 339 8.53 -15.93 -18.33
N SER A 340 7.33 -16.47 -18.10
CA SER A 340 6.42 -16.91 -19.15
C SER A 340 4.95 -16.75 -18.76
N PRO A 341 4.31 -15.62 -19.08
CA PRO A 341 2.89 -15.41 -18.77
C PRO A 341 1.94 -16.35 -19.57
N ASP A 342 2.46 -17.25 -20.37
CA ASP A 342 1.72 -18.12 -21.30
C ASP A 342 1.91 -19.62 -21.04
N ASP A 343 2.54 -20.01 -19.93
CA ASP A 343 2.70 -21.41 -19.52
C ASP A 343 1.61 -21.88 -18.53
N ASP A 344 1.79 -23.06 -17.91
CA ASP A 344 0.84 -23.65 -16.98
C ASP A 344 1.10 -23.24 -15.52
N HIS A 345 1.92 -22.21 -15.28
CA HIS A 345 2.28 -21.71 -13.97
C HIS A 345 2.06 -20.20 -13.87
N GLN A 346 1.59 -19.73 -12.72
CA GLN A 346 1.52 -18.31 -12.39
C GLN A 346 2.40 -18.08 -11.16
N ARG A 347 3.48 -17.32 -11.32
CA ARG A 347 4.51 -17.14 -10.29
C ARG A 347 4.79 -15.68 -9.94
N MET A 348 4.22 -14.74 -10.68
CA MET A 348 4.46 -13.31 -10.45
C MET A 348 3.65 -12.81 -9.27
N PHE A 349 4.34 -12.53 -8.15
CA PHE A 349 3.74 -11.89 -7.00
C PHE A 349 3.56 -10.41 -7.30
N LYS A 350 2.34 -9.93 -7.11
CA LYS A 350 1.96 -8.55 -7.31
C LYS A 350 1.61 -7.93 -5.97
N PRO A 351 2.49 -7.10 -5.38
CA PRO A 351 2.14 -6.33 -4.19
C PRO A 351 1.08 -5.28 -4.52
N ASP A 352 0.36 -4.83 -3.50
CA ASP A 352 -0.59 -3.73 -3.67
C ASP A 352 0.14 -2.48 -4.22
N PRO A 353 -0.43 -1.76 -5.20
CA PRO A 353 0.19 -0.55 -5.75
C PRO A 353 0.46 0.55 -4.72
N ASN A 354 -0.25 0.55 -3.58
CA ASN A 354 0.00 1.48 -2.47
C ASN A 354 1.18 1.06 -1.59
N PHE A 355 1.78 -0.11 -1.83
CA PHE A 355 3.09 -0.47 -1.29
C PHE A 355 4.17 0.14 -2.18
N GLU A 356 4.35 1.45 -2.08
CA GLU A 356 5.21 2.23 -2.98
C GLU A 356 6.69 2.16 -2.62
N LEU A 357 7.54 2.01 -3.65
CA LEU A 357 8.99 2.17 -3.58
C LEU A 357 9.45 3.08 -4.71
N GLY A 358 9.99 4.25 -4.36
CA GLY A 358 10.40 5.26 -5.35
C GLY A 358 9.23 5.98 -6.00
N ILE A 359 9.53 6.90 -6.90
CA ILE A 359 8.56 7.77 -7.55
C ILE A 359 8.33 7.38 -9.01
N LEU A 360 9.40 6.99 -9.75
CA LEU A 360 9.38 6.83 -11.19
C LEU A 360 9.32 5.38 -11.67
N LEU A 361 10.21 4.52 -11.14
CA LEU A 361 10.49 3.20 -11.72
C LEU A 361 9.24 2.32 -11.81
N PHE A 362 8.52 2.16 -10.72
CA PHE A 362 7.36 1.25 -10.68
C PHE A 362 6.09 1.94 -11.17
N ARG A 363 5.79 3.13 -10.65
CA ARG A 363 4.55 3.86 -10.95
C ARG A 363 4.46 4.35 -12.39
N HIS A 364 5.57 4.75 -12.99
CA HIS A 364 5.60 5.26 -14.36
C HIS A 364 6.18 4.24 -15.34
N VAL A 365 7.46 3.89 -15.19
CA VAL A 365 8.16 3.11 -16.22
C VAL A 365 7.64 1.68 -16.31
N LEU A 366 7.68 0.90 -15.22
CA LEU A 366 7.24 -0.50 -15.26
C LEU A 366 5.74 -0.62 -15.56
N ALA A 367 4.92 0.26 -14.96
CA ALA A 367 3.48 0.29 -15.24
C ALA A 367 3.18 0.53 -16.72
N SER A 368 3.87 1.48 -17.35
CA SER A 368 3.68 1.80 -18.77
C SER A 368 4.16 0.67 -19.68
N HIS A 369 5.32 0.07 -19.37
CA HIS A 369 5.86 -1.05 -20.15
C HIS A 369 4.92 -2.27 -20.11
N THR A 370 4.49 -2.69 -18.94
CA THR A 370 3.63 -3.86 -18.78
C THR A 370 2.22 -3.61 -19.31
N GLY A 371 1.68 -2.42 -19.10
CA GLY A 371 0.39 -2.01 -19.67
C GLY A 371 0.42 -1.98 -21.19
N ARG A 372 1.47 -1.43 -21.79
CA ARG A 372 1.66 -1.38 -23.24
C ARG A 372 1.83 -2.77 -23.86
N ALA A 373 2.61 -3.65 -23.23
CA ALA A 373 2.81 -5.03 -23.65
C ALA A 373 1.48 -5.79 -23.75
N THR A 374 0.60 -5.62 -22.78
CA THR A 374 -0.72 -6.22 -22.78
C THR A 374 -1.60 -5.65 -23.89
N ALA A 375 -1.64 -4.33 -24.07
CA ALA A 375 -2.45 -3.66 -25.08
C ALA A 375 -2.06 -4.02 -26.52
N ARG A 376 -0.78 -4.38 -26.76
CA ARG A 376 -0.29 -4.77 -28.09
C ARG A 376 -0.55 -6.22 -28.46
N THR A 377 -1.12 -7.02 -27.61
CA THR A 377 -1.38 -8.43 -27.87
C THR A 377 -2.83 -8.66 -28.34
N PRO A 378 -3.21 -8.25 -29.59
CA PRO A 378 -4.60 -8.17 -30.01
C PRO A 378 -5.32 -9.52 -30.07
N GLY A 379 -4.59 -10.62 -30.29
CA GLY A 379 -5.15 -11.98 -30.28
C GLY A 379 -5.63 -12.42 -28.90
N LEU A 380 -5.30 -11.68 -27.85
CA LEU A 380 -5.64 -11.95 -26.45
C LEU A 380 -6.63 -10.94 -25.89
N LEU A 381 -6.97 -9.88 -26.62
CA LEU A 381 -7.90 -8.85 -26.16
C LEU A 381 -9.33 -9.38 -25.93
N VAL A 382 -9.72 -10.46 -26.65
CA VAL A 382 -11.07 -11.05 -26.51
C VAL A 382 -11.10 -12.07 -25.38
N ARG A 383 -10.05 -12.90 -25.25
CA ARG A 383 -9.90 -13.93 -24.20
C ARG A 383 -8.42 -14.15 -23.88
N PRO A 384 -7.77 -13.19 -23.22
CA PRO A 384 -6.37 -13.36 -22.81
C PRO A 384 -6.27 -14.47 -21.75
N PRO A 385 -5.14 -15.17 -21.69
CA PRO A 385 -4.80 -16.01 -20.55
C PRO A 385 -4.91 -15.20 -19.23
N GLU A 386 -5.28 -15.87 -18.12
CA GLU A 386 -5.57 -15.18 -16.86
C GLU A 386 -4.38 -14.37 -16.33
N ASP A 387 -3.19 -14.91 -16.43
CA ASP A 387 -1.95 -14.22 -16.04
C ASP A 387 -1.62 -13.03 -16.94
N LEU A 388 -1.97 -13.07 -18.23
CA LEU A 388 -1.79 -11.92 -19.11
C LEU A 388 -2.75 -10.76 -18.76
N LYS A 389 -3.96 -11.04 -18.28
CA LYS A 389 -4.87 -10.02 -17.74
C LYS A 389 -4.28 -9.32 -16.51
N ARG A 390 -3.50 -10.05 -15.72
CA ARG A 390 -2.85 -9.59 -14.51
C ARG A 390 -1.42 -9.09 -14.73
N PHE A 391 -0.89 -9.25 -15.94
CA PHE A 391 0.45 -8.84 -16.30
C PHE A 391 0.72 -7.33 -16.12
N PRO A 392 -0.21 -6.38 -16.40
CA PRO A 392 0.04 -4.97 -16.12
C PRO A 392 0.29 -4.73 -14.64
N SER A 393 1.46 -4.15 -14.31
CA SER A 393 1.88 -3.91 -12.93
C SER A 393 1.01 -2.86 -12.22
N ARG A 394 0.47 -1.91 -12.97
CA ARG A 394 -0.37 -0.81 -12.45
C ARG A 394 0.29 0.01 -11.34
N GLY A 395 1.61 0.10 -11.36
CA GLY A 395 2.40 0.79 -10.35
C GLY A 395 2.91 -0.10 -9.22
N SER A 396 2.54 -1.37 -9.21
CA SER A 396 3.04 -2.37 -8.28
C SER A 396 4.50 -2.72 -8.54
N ALA A 397 5.28 -2.97 -7.50
CA ALA A 397 6.66 -3.44 -7.57
C ALA A 397 6.73 -4.97 -7.70
N GLU A 398 6.08 -5.51 -8.73
CA GLU A 398 6.05 -6.93 -9.05
C GLU A 398 7.37 -7.42 -9.66
N ASN A 399 7.62 -8.75 -9.63
CA ASN A 399 8.82 -9.34 -10.22
C ASN A 399 10.12 -8.65 -9.80
N THR A 400 10.25 -8.27 -8.53
CA THR A 400 11.27 -7.32 -8.09
C THR A 400 12.09 -7.83 -6.91
N LEU A 401 13.38 -7.51 -6.91
CA LEU A 401 14.25 -7.45 -5.75
C LEU A 401 14.75 -6.01 -5.63
N ALA A 402 14.37 -5.31 -4.56
CA ALA A 402 14.71 -3.90 -4.37
C ALA A 402 15.32 -3.63 -3.00
N ILE A 403 16.22 -2.65 -2.96
CA ILE A 403 16.84 -2.11 -1.75
C ILE A 403 16.74 -0.59 -1.82
N PHE A 404 16.15 0.02 -0.80
CA PHE A 404 15.91 1.46 -0.74
C PHE A 404 16.39 2.06 0.58
N PRO A 405 17.70 2.36 0.75
CA PRO A 405 18.20 3.13 1.88
C PRO A 405 17.81 4.60 1.74
N ARG A 406 17.22 5.17 2.78
CA ARG A 406 16.80 6.57 2.85
C ARG A 406 17.30 7.22 4.13
N LEU A 407 17.62 8.50 4.02
CA LEU A 407 17.94 9.37 5.15
C LEU A 407 16.85 10.44 5.29
N TRP A 408 16.62 10.92 6.49
CA TRP A 408 15.78 12.05 6.72
C TRP A 408 16.33 12.95 7.82
N TRP A 409 16.01 14.22 7.73
CA TRP A 409 16.42 15.24 8.68
C TRP A 409 15.31 16.29 8.87
N ALA A 410 14.79 16.40 10.09
CA ALA A 410 13.91 17.48 10.52
C ALA A 410 14.74 18.73 10.76
N ALA A 411 14.90 19.55 9.72
CA ALA A 411 15.68 20.80 9.77
C ALA A 411 15.09 21.79 10.77
N THR A 412 13.76 21.78 10.91
CA THR A 412 13.00 22.53 11.92
C THR A 412 11.84 21.69 12.43
N THR A 413 11.02 22.23 13.33
CA THR A 413 9.80 21.56 13.80
C THR A 413 8.71 21.43 12.74
N PHE A 414 8.85 22.11 11.61
CA PHE A 414 7.88 22.15 10.51
C PHE A 414 8.48 21.84 9.14
N LEU A 415 9.80 21.64 9.04
CA LEU A 415 10.48 21.38 7.77
C LEU A 415 11.35 20.14 7.89
N GLU A 416 11.09 19.19 7.02
CA GLU A 416 11.84 17.95 6.89
C GLU A 416 12.39 17.78 5.47
N VAL A 417 13.61 17.26 5.37
CA VAL A 417 14.28 16.91 4.12
C VAL A 417 14.61 15.42 4.16
N TYR A 418 14.38 14.71 3.07
CA TYR A 418 14.60 13.28 2.99
C TYR A 418 14.97 12.84 1.57
N GLY A 419 15.55 11.63 1.45
CA GLY A 419 15.87 11.04 0.17
C GLY A 419 16.78 9.84 0.29
N GLY A 420 17.03 9.20 -0.83
CA GLY A 420 17.93 8.07 -0.95
C GLY A 420 17.89 7.39 -2.31
N PRO A 421 18.86 6.51 -2.61
CA PRO A 421 18.87 5.73 -3.84
C PRO A 421 18.05 4.45 -3.70
N LEU A 422 17.21 4.17 -4.68
CA LEU A 422 16.54 2.90 -4.89
C LEU A 422 17.33 2.07 -5.91
N PHE A 423 17.70 0.86 -5.55
CA PHE A 423 18.30 -0.13 -6.46
C PHE A 423 17.31 -1.26 -6.70
N ALA A 424 16.98 -1.54 -7.96
CA ALA A 424 15.99 -2.56 -8.30
C ALA A 424 16.46 -3.52 -9.39
N PHE A 425 16.13 -4.79 -9.18
CA PHE A 425 16.42 -5.91 -10.07
C PHE A 425 15.15 -6.73 -10.29
N THR A 426 15.04 -7.43 -11.42
CA THR A 426 13.95 -8.38 -11.65
C THR A 426 14.27 -9.73 -10.99
N ALA A 427 13.26 -10.38 -10.41
CA ALA A 427 13.36 -11.74 -9.89
C ALA A 427 13.41 -12.78 -11.02
N ALA A 428 12.59 -12.57 -12.07
CA ALA A 428 12.64 -13.30 -13.33
C ALA A 428 12.89 -12.31 -14.49
N PRO A 429 13.37 -12.74 -15.68
CA PRO A 429 13.55 -11.85 -16.82
C PRO A 429 12.25 -11.12 -17.18
N LEU A 430 12.35 -9.79 -17.39
CA LEU A 430 11.19 -8.97 -17.80
C LEU A 430 10.87 -9.24 -19.28
N ALA A 431 10.06 -10.26 -19.54
CA ALA A 431 9.67 -10.66 -20.89
C ALA A 431 8.39 -9.93 -21.33
N ASP A 432 8.44 -9.29 -22.48
CA ASP A 432 7.27 -8.75 -23.17
C ASP A 432 6.59 -9.90 -23.93
N PRO A 433 5.30 -10.22 -23.70
CA PRO A 433 4.62 -11.35 -24.31
C PRO A 433 4.46 -11.20 -25.82
N ASP A 434 4.25 -9.99 -26.35
CA ASP A 434 4.11 -9.73 -27.79
C ASP A 434 5.45 -9.90 -28.49
N GLN A 435 6.50 -9.23 -28.01
CA GLN A 435 7.84 -9.32 -28.60
C GLN A 435 8.40 -10.75 -28.52
N SER A 436 8.16 -11.45 -27.43
CA SER A 436 8.61 -12.85 -27.25
C SER A 436 7.93 -13.80 -28.23
N ARG A 437 6.62 -13.65 -28.48
CA ARG A 437 5.89 -14.44 -29.49
C ARG A 437 6.38 -14.15 -30.91
N LEU A 438 6.58 -12.87 -31.22
CA LEU A 438 7.14 -12.47 -32.52
C LEU A 438 8.57 -12.99 -32.73
N ALA A 439 9.31 -13.24 -31.66
CA ALA A 439 10.63 -13.85 -31.66
C ALA A 439 10.57 -15.43 -31.66
N GLY A 440 9.39 -16.01 -31.82
CA GLY A 440 9.23 -17.49 -31.85
C GLY A 440 9.30 -18.13 -30.45
N GLY A 441 8.93 -17.44 -29.41
CA GLY A 441 8.92 -17.93 -28.02
C GLY A 441 10.23 -17.63 -27.25
N VAL A 442 11.21 -16.99 -27.88
CA VAL A 442 12.43 -16.54 -27.20
C VAL A 442 12.12 -15.28 -26.40
N ALA A 443 12.43 -15.28 -25.10
CA ALA A 443 12.18 -14.14 -24.22
C ALA A 443 12.81 -12.85 -24.77
N ARG A 444 11.98 -11.82 -24.93
CA ARG A 444 12.34 -10.47 -25.37
C ARG A 444 11.71 -9.45 -24.43
N ASN A 445 12.43 -8.37 -24.16
CA ASN A 445 11.84 -7.21 -23.47
C ASN A 445 11.01 -6.34 -24.43
N GLY A 446 10.38 -5.27 -23.94
CA GLY A 446 9.57 -4.37 -24.75
C GLY A 446 10.33 -3.69 -25.91
N PHE A 447 11.67 -3.65 -25.87
CA PHE A 447 12.55 -3.11 -26.91
C PHE A 447 13.12 -4.18 -27.85
N ASP A 448 12.54 -5.40 -27.85
CA ASP A 448 12.93 -6.52 -28.69
C ASP A 448 14.36 -7.04 -28.46
N ALA A 449 14.93 -6.77 -27.28
CA ALA A 449 16.22 -7.27 -26.85
C ALA A 449 16.08 -8.47 -25.89
N SER A 450 17.17 -9.18 -25.63
CA SER A 450 17.21 -10.15 -24.54
C SER A 450 17.05 -9.40 -23.21
N PRO A 451 16.10 -9.79 -22.33
CA PRO A 451 15.84 -9.06 -21.11
C PRO A 451 17.00 -9.17 -20.13
N GLY A 452 17.52 -8.03 -19.70
CA GLY A 452 18.44 -7.94 -18.56
C GLY A 452 17.70 -8.05 -17.23
N ARG A 453 18.47 -8.15 -16.13
CA ARG A 453 17.89 -8.27 -14.79
C ARG A 453 17.95 -6.98 -13.95
N TYR A 454 18.71 -6.01 -14.35
CA TYR A 454 18.81 -4.74 -13.63
C TYR A 454 17.75 -3.78 -14.14
N LEU A 455 16.78 -3.44 -13.29
CA LEU A 455 15.74 -2.45 -13.60
C LEU A 455 16.31 -1.03 -13.61
N GLY A 456 17.18 -0.72 -12.65
CA GLY A 456 17.83 0.59 -12.61
C GLY A 456 18.14 1.08 -11.21
N THR A 457 18.73 2.28 -11.18
CA THR A 457 18.90 3.07 -9.95
C THR A 457 18.05 4.32 -10.06
N GLU A 458 17.21 4.56 -9.06
CA GLU A 458 16.45 5.80 -8.91
C GLU A 458 16.99 6.56 -7.69
N LEU A 459 17.18 7.87 -7.83
CA LEU A 459 17.56 8.75 -6.74
C LEU A 459 16.37 9.65 -6.42
N ASP A 460 15.79 9.46 -5.25
CA ASP A 460 14.66 10.24 -4.77
C ASP A 460 15.08 11.25 -3.71
N VAL A 461 14.51 12.45 -3.80
CA VAL A 461 14.67 13.52 -2.82
C VAL A 461 13.33 14.19 -2.55
N GLY A 462 13.12 14.65 -1.32
CA GLY A 462 11.90 15.33 -0.95
C GLY A 462 12.11 16.34 0.15
N VAL A 463 11.22 17.32 0.16
CA VAL A 463 11.07 18.31 1.23
C VAL A 463 9.60 18.35 1.63
N CYS A 464 9.34 18.21 2.91
CA CYS A 464 7.99 18.28 3.47
C CYS A 464 7.91 19.44 4.47
N TYR A 465 6.95 20.32 4.26
CA TYR A 465 6.55 21.33 5.23
C TYR A 465 5.27 20.88 5.91
N GLU A 466 5.28 20.92 7.23
CA GLU A 466 4.12 20.63 8.07
C GLU A 466 3.82 21.83 8.95
N GLY A 467 2.58 22.29 8.97
CA GLY A 467 2.16 23.42 9.79
C GLY A 467 0.71 23.32 10.21
N ASN A 468 0.34 24.17 11.17
CA ASN A 468 -1.04 24.32 11.60
C ASN A 468 -1.57 25.67 11.09
N LEU A 469 -2.67 25.62 10.37
CA LEU A 469 -3.38 26.80 9.90
C LEU A 469 -4.77 26.82 10.52
N SER A 470 -5.05 27.82 11.38
CA SER A 470 -6.36 27.96 12.04
C SER A 470 -6.85 26.71 12.81
N GLY A 471 -5.92 25.95 13.40
CA GLY A 471 -6.24 24.73 14.16
C GLY A 471 -6.33 23.45 13.35
N THR A 472 -6.08 23.52 12.05
CA THR A 472 -6.06 22.39 11.12
C THR A 472 -4.64 22.11 10.65
N ARG A 473 -4.32 20.85 10.39
CA ARG A 473 -2.99 20.45 9.91
C ARG A 473 -2.91 20.61 8.40
N PHE A 474 -1.85 21.28 7.96
CA PHE A 474 -1.48 21.42 6.57
C PHE A 474 -0.12 20.78 6.31
N THR A 475 -0.01 19.99 5.26
CA THR A 475 1.24 19.39 4.82
C THR A 475 1.47 19.73 3.35
N LEU A 476 2.68 20.14 3.00
CA LEU A 476 3.11 20.36 1.61
C LEU A 476 4.39 19.58 1.37
N ALA A 477 4.33 18.58 0.51
CA ALA A 477 5.49 17.82 0.08
C ALA A 477 5.83 18.16 -1.37
N VAL A 478 7.11 18.42 -1.62
CA VAL A 478 7.70 18.57 -2.96
C VAL A 478 8.75 17.49 -3.08
N GLU A 479 8.58 16.60 -4.03
CA GLU A 479 9.44 15.44 -4.24
C GLU A 479 9.89 15.36 -5.68
N GLY A 480 11.12 14.91 -5.92
CA GLY A 480 11.69 14.73 -7.22
C GLY A 480 12.52 13.47 -7.30
N ALA A 481 12.60 12.90 -8.49
CA ALA A 481 13.36 11.70 -8.76
C ALA A 481 14.14 11.79 -10.06
N ALA A 482 15.26 11.05 -10.10
CA ALA A 482 16.04 10.81 -11.30
C ALA A 482 16.31 9.30 -11.41
N LEU A 483 15.79 8.66 -12.45
CA LEU A 483 15.97 7.25 -12.75
C LEU A 483 17.07 7.08 -13.82
N LEU A 484 18.02 6.21 -13.53
CA LEU A 484 18.97 5.65 -14.47
C LEU A 484 18.54 4.23 -14.81
N PRO A 485 17.85 4.00 -15.94
CA PRO A 485 17.34 2.70 -16.31
C PRO A 485 18.45 1.67 -16.52
N GLY A 486 18.19 0.44 -16.16
CA GLY A 486 19.15 -0.66 -16.23
C GLY A 486 19.01 -1.53 -17.47
N SER A 487 19.71 -2.67 -17.45
CA SER A 487 19.74 -3.62 -18.56
C SER A 487 18.41 -4.27 -18.89
N ALA A 488 17.41 -4.21 -18.01
CA ALA A 488 16.07 -4.70 -18.30
C ALA A 488 15.39 -3.90 -19.44
N PHE A 489 15.80 -2.63 -19.62
CA PHE A 489 15.27 -1.70 -20.62
C PHE A 489 16.27 -1.37 -21.74
N GLN A 490 17.20 -2.29 -22.06
CA GLN A 490 18.10 -2.15 -23.18
C GLN A 490 17.43 -2.56 -24.49
N ASP A 491 17.82 -1.87 -25.57
CA ASP A 491 17.48 -2.23 -26.94
C ASP A 491 18.38 -3.36 -27.50
N ARG A 492 18.20 -3.71 -28.78
CA ARG A 492 18.98 -4.75 -29.47
C ARG A 492 20.47 -4.44 -29.58
N ASP A 493 20.84 -3.17 -29.57
CA ASP A 493 22.23 -2.70 -29.67
C ASP A 493 22.87 -2.60 -28.29
N GLY A 494 22.14 -2.95 -27.22
CA GLY A 494 22.60 -2.88 -25.84
C GLY A 494 22.57 -1.47 -25.26
N VAL A 495 21.90 -0.53 -25.92
CA VAL A 495 21.73 0.83 -25.44
C VAL A 495 20.57 0.85 -24.45
N ALA A 496 20.81 1.34 -23.24
CA ALA A 496 19.78 1.52 -22.23
C ALA A 496 18.88 2.71 -22.58
N MET A 497 17.64 2.69 -22.09
CA MET A 497 16.76 3.86 -22.11
C MET A 497 17.46 5.06 -21.47
N ASP A 498 17.21 6.25 -21.98
CA ASP A 498 17.76 7.50 -21.42
C ASP A 498 17.31 7.72 -19.97
N ALA A 499 18.09 8.51 -19.23
CA ALA A 499 17.76 8.88 -17.87
C ALA A 499 16.44 9.65 -17.82
N LEU A 500 15.56 9.26 -16.90
CA LEU A 500 14.27 9.90 -16.71
C LEU A 500 14.29 10.76 -15.45
N VAL A 501 13.69 11.94 -15.52
CA VAL A 501 13.48 12.80 -14.38
C VAL A 501 11.98 13.05 -14.18
N GLY A 502 11.56 13.21 -12.94
CA GLY A 502 10.19 13.53 -12.61
C GLY A 502 10.08 14.23 -11.27
N ALA A 503 8.93 14.81 -11.03
CA ALA A 503 8.63 15.49 -9.78
C ALA A 503 7.14 15.40 -9.46
N ARG A 504 6.84 15.49 -8.15
CA ARG A 504 5.46 15.61 -7.66
C ARG A 504 5.35 16.62 -6.53
N LEU A 505 4.19 17.25 -6.43
CA LEU A 505 3.79 18.13 -5.35
C LEU A 505 2.50 17.57 -4.74
N ILE A 506 2.50 17.41 -3.43
CA ILE A 506 1.34 16.91 -2.68
C ILE A 506 1.02 17.92 -1.59
N ALA A 507 -0.18 18.50 -1.64
CA ALA A 507 -0.71 19.37 -0.61
C ALA A 507 -1.86 18.67 0.11
N THR A 508 -1.73 18.46 1.41
CA THR A 508 -2.74 17.81 2.23
C THR A 508 -3.25 18.76 3.30
N TYR A 509 -4.55 18.83 3.44
CA TYR A 509 -5.24 19.59 4.47
C TYR A 509 -6.14 18.66 5.26
N LEU A 510 -5.92 18.58 6.59
CA LEU A 510 -6.65 17.69 7.50
C LEU A 510 -7.40 18.51 8.54
N PHE A 511 -8.70 18.29 8.62
CA PHE A 511 -9.61 18.92 9.57
C PHE A 511 -10.08 17.92 10.61
#